data_4887ad93e4947abad18b3fbdd88e4984
#
_entry.id   4887ad93e4947abad18b3fbdd88e4984
#
_cell.length_a   1.000
_cell.length_b   1.000
_cell.length_c   1.000
_cell.angle_alpha   90.00
_cell.angle_beta   90.00
_cell.angle_gamma   90.00
#
_symmetry.space_group_name_H-M   'P 1'
#
loop_
_entity.id
_entity.type
_entity.pdbx_description
1 polymer ?
#
loop_
_entity_poly.entity_id
_entity_poly.type
_entity_poly.pdbx_seq_one_letter_code
_entity_poly.pdbx_strand_id
1 'polypeptide(L)'
;MKKRKSAGVDNIPTELVEAGEEGVITALTTICKKIWQTGEWSTPWTQSLVITLPKKGNLQQFQNYRTISLISHPSKVMLKIILNRLKPQAEKIIAEEQAGFRAGRSTTEQTFNLCILCEKYLQHQQDLYHFFIDFKKAFDRVWHAALWATMKMYNISTNLIQVIKNLYNKATRAVLVNSSRGDWFRKTVGVRQGCLLLPTIFNIFPERIIKTL
;
A
#
# COMPACT_ATOMS: atom_id res chain seq x y z
N MET A 1 5.51 -9.31 14.71
CA MET A 1 5.16 -9.54 13.27
C MET A 1 4.45 -10.90 13.11
N LYS A 2 3.79 -11.21 11.96
CA LYS A 2 3.17 -12.55 11.78
C LYS A 2 4.26 -13.58 11.45
N LYS A 3 4.36 -14.65 12.24
CA LYS A 3 5.29 -15.77 12.04
C LYS A 3 4.96 -16.60 10.78
N ARG A 4 5.88 -17.44 10.34
CA ARG A 4 5.75 -18.35 9.18
C ARG A 4 5.38 -17.64 7.89
N LYS A 5 5.97 -16.48 7.64
CA LYS A 5 5.83 -15.73 6.38
C LYS A 5 7.13 -15.80 5.60
N SER A 6 7.00 -15.91 4.29
CA SER A 6 8.16 -15.93 3.37
C SER A 6 9.00 -14.68 3.55
N ALA A 7 10.30 -14.85 3.66
CA ALA A 7 11.26 -13.77 3.74
C ALA A 7 11.32 -12.97 2.42
N GLY A 8 11.85 -11.76 2.49
CA GLY A 8 12.17 -10.95 1.32
C GLY A 8 13.49 -11.38 0.67
N VAL A 9 14.07 -10.46 -0.12
CA VAL A 9 15.32 -10.67 -0.84
C VAL A 9 16.55 -10.92 0.08
N ASP A 10 16.45 -10.41 1.31
CA ASP A 10 17.48 -10.55 2.35
C ASP A 10 17.45 -11.89 3.09
N ASN A 11 16.49 -12.75 2.78
CA ASN A 11 16.27 -14.04 3.45
C ASN A 11 16.15 -13.97 4.97
N ILE A 12 15.84 -12.81 5.55
CA ILE A 12 15.67 -12.64 6.99
C ILE A 12 14.22 -13.00 7.36
N PRO A 13 13.97 -14.12 8.04
CA PRO A 13 12.63 -14.49 8.50
C PRO A 13 12.20 -13.62 9.69
N THR A 14 10.90 -13.53 9.91
CA THR A 14 10.34 -12.78 11.05
C THR A 14 10.83 -13.29 12.38
N GLU A 15 10.97 -14.59 12.50
CA GLU A 15 11.41 -15.29 13.70
C GLU A 15 12.83 -14.85 14.12
N LEU A 16 13.72 -14.64 13.16
CA LEU A 16 15.07 -14.14 13.44
C LEU A 16 15.04 -12.69 13.96
N VAL A 17 14.16 -11.85 13.40
CA VAL A 17 13.98 -10.47 13.87
C VAL A 17 13.42 -10.44 15.29
N GLU A 18 12.53 -11.36 15.62
CA GLU A 18 11.94 -11.47 16.96
C GLU A 18 12.92 -12.06 17.99
N ALA A 19 13.72 -13.04 17.59
CA ALA A 19 14.71 -13.71 18.46
C ALA A 19 15.96 -12.86 18.75
N GLY A 20 16.19 -11.80 17.97
CA GLY A 20 17.43 -11.01 18.06
C GLY A 20 17.46 -10.00 19.21
N GLU A 21 16.44 -10.00 20.05
CA GLU A 21 16.34 -9.21 21.29
C GLU A 21 16.85 -7.76 21.15
N GLU A 22 17.60 -7.28 22.16
CA GLU A 22 18.05 -5.89 22.26
C GLU A 22 19.06 -5.50 21.16
N GLY A 23 19.91 -6.43 20.73
CA GLY A 23 20.88 -6.19 19.67
C GLY A 23 20.23 -5.85 18.31
N VAL A 24 19.19 -6.60 17.94
CA VAL A 24 18.41 -6.33 16.70
C VAL A 24 17.61 -5.05 16.84
N ILE A 25 17.04 -4.75 18.03
CA ILE A 25 16.31 -3.51 18.27
C ILE A 25 17.23 -2.32 18.08
N THR A 26 18.43 -2.34 18.65
CA THR A 26 19.43 -1.28 18.53
C THR A 26 19.86 -1.07 17.09
N ALA A 27 20.18 -2.16 16.36
CA ALA A 27 20.56 -2.10 14.95
C ALA A 27 19.44 -1.53 14.07
N LEU A 28 18.21 -2.03 14.21
CA LEU A 28 17.05 -1.53 13.47
C LEU A 28 16.75 -0.07 13.79
N THR A 29 16.87 0.32 15.06
CA THR A 29 16.67 1.72 15.50
C THR A 29 17.67 2.64 14.80
N THR A 30 18.95 2.25 14.77
CA THR A 30 20.02 3.02 14.11
C THR A 30 19.76 3.16 12.61
N ILE A 31 19.40 2.06 11.94
CA ILE A 31 19.08 2.09 10.51
C ILE A 31 17.84 2.97 10.24
N CYS A 32 16.77 2.80 11.02
CA CYS A 32 15.54 3.60 10.85
C CYS A 32 15.78 5.10 11.09
N LYS A 33 16.60 5.47 12.10
CA LYS A 33 17.00 6.86 12.34
C LYS A 33 17.78 7.41 11.14
N LYS A 34 18.75 6.66 10.62
CA LYS A 34 19.53 7.06 9.43
C LYS A 34 18.61 7.30 8.24
N ILE A 35 17.72 6.34 7.91
CA ILE A 35 16.75 6.48 6.80
C ILE A 35 15.87 7.73 7.00
N TRP A 36 15.42 7.98 8.23
CA TRP A 36 14.58 9.13 8.52
C TRP A 36 15.31 10.48 8.34
N GLN A 37 16.60 10.53 8.71
CA GLN A 37 17.41 11.74 8.61
C GLN A 37 17.91 12.02 7.19
N THR A 38 18.38 10.96 6.50
CA THR A 38 19.04 11.12 5.19
C THR A 38 18.12 10.83 4.01
N GLY A 39 16.99 10.13 4.24
CA GLY A 39 16.16 9.61 3.19
C GLY A 39 16.79 8.43 2.42
N GLU A 40 17.92 7.92 2.85
CA GLU A 40 18.66 6.87 2.17
C GLU A 40 18.24 5.48 2.64
N TRP A 41 17.62 4.72 1.73
CA TRP A 41 17.22 3.34 1.97
C TRP A 41 18.32 2.37 1.55
N SER A 42 18.53 1.32 2.33
CA SER A 42 19.39 0.21 1.93
C SER A 42 18.77 -0.55 0.74
N THR A 43 19.61 -1.03 -0.16
CA THR A 43 19.17 -1.73 -1.39
C THR A 43 18.22 -2.90 -1.11
N PRO A 44 18.50 -3.84 -0.18
CA PRO A 44 17.58 -4.95 0.10
C PRO A 44 16.19 -4.49 0.59
N TRP A 45 16.09 -3.33 1.22
CA TRP A 45 14.81 -2.80 1.71
C TRP A 45 13.98 -2.15 0.60
N THR A 46 14.61 -1.75 -0.49
CA THR A 46 13.93 -1.20 -1.68
C THR A 46 13.54 -2.28 -2.68
N GLN A 47 14.17 -3.44 -2.62
CA GLN A 47 13.91 -4.57 -3.50
C GLN A 47 12.67 -5.38 -3.08
N SER A 48 12.03 -6.02 -4.04
CA SER A 48 10.94 -6.98 -3.77
C SER A 48 10.92 -8.11 -4.78
N LEU A 49 10.66 -9.32 -4.30
CA LEU A 49 10.38 -10.47 -5.13
C LEU A 49 8.87 -10.54 -5.40
N VAL A 50 8.52 -10.68 -6.66
CA VAL A 50 7.12 -10.73 -7.11
C VAL A 50 6.74 -12.17 -7.40
N ILE A 51 5.77 -12.67 -6.65
CA ILE A 51 5.16 -13.98 -6.90
C ILE A 51 3.85 -13.74 -7.64
N THR A 52 3.64 -14.50 -8.71
CA THR A 52 2.41 -14.48 -9.49
C THR A 52 1.46 -15.56 -9.00
N LEU A 53 0.22 -15.18 -8.66
CA LEU A 53 -0.83 -16.09 -8.27
C LEU A 53 -1.89 -16.15 -9.38
N PRO A 54 -2.26 -17.34 -9.86
CA PRO A 54 -3.28 -17.48 -10.89
C PRO A 54 -4.65 -17.04 -10.38
N LYS A 55 -5.41 -16.37 -11.23
CA LYS A 55 -6.85 -16.11 -11.09
C LYS A 55 -7.61 -17.17 -11.89
N LYS A 56 -8.95 -17.13 -11.80
CA LYS A 56 -9.81 -17.88 -12.72
C LYS A 56 -9.67 -17.35 -14.15
N GLY A 57 -9.71 -18.23 -15.13
CA GLY A 57 -9.66 -17.91 -16.57
C GLY A 57 -8.44 -18.47 -17.28
N ASN A 58 -8.19 -18.02 -18.50
CA ASN A 58 -7.07 -18.49 -19.31
C ASN A 58 -5.71 -18.01 -18.73
N LEU A 59 -4.92 -18.97 -18.24
CA LEU A 59 -3.62 -18.70 -17.61
C LEU A 59 -2.50 -18.34 -18.60
N GLN A 60 -2.75 -18.41 -19.90
CA GLN A 60 -1.83 -17.90 -20.91
C GLN A 60 -1.84 -16.35 -20.97
N GLN A 61 -2.84 -15.72 -20.35
CA GLN A 61 -2.97 -14.27 -20.32
C GLN A 61 -2.45 -13.70 -19.00
N PHE A 62 -1.47 -12.80 -19.06
CA PHE A 62 -0.86 -12.14 -17.88
C PHE A 62 -1.87 -11.38 -17.00
N GLN A 63 -2.97 -10.91 -17.56
CA GLN A 63 -4.03 -10.23 -16.82
C GLN A 63 -4.75 -11.15 -15.82
N ASN A 64 -4.67 -12.47 -16.01
CA ASN A 64 -5.26 -13.47 -15.15
C ASN A 64 -4.35 -13.88 -13.99
N TYR A 65 -3.35 -13.06 -13.69
CA TYR A 65 -2.52 -13.23 -12.50
C TYR A 65 -2.66 -12.05 -11.55
N ARG A 66 -2.62 -12.36 -10.25
CA ARG A 66 -2.37 -11.38 -9.18
C ARG A 66 -0.90 -11.45 -8.80
N THR A 67 -0.32 -10.30 -8.48
CA THR A 67 1.06 -10.27 -8.01
C THR A 67 1.09 -10.00 -6.50
N ILE A 68 1.94 -10.72 -5.78
CA ILE A 68 2.27 -10.45 -4.38
C ILE A 68 3.75 -10.11 -4.32
N SER A 69 4.09 -9.02 -3.65
CA SER A 69 5.49 -8.63 -3.44
C SER A 69 5.98 -9.10 -2.07
N LEU A 70 7.01 -9.92 -2.07
CA LEU A 70 7.75 -10.26 -0.86
C LEU A 70 8.79 -9.16 -0.62
N ILE A 71 8.66 -8.50 0.50
CA ILE A 71 9.56 -7.42 0.95
C ILE A 71 10.28 -7.85 2.23
N SER A 72 11.47 -7.31 2.44
CA SER A 72 12.28 -7.51 3.65
C SER A 72 11.44 -7.35 4.94
N HIS A 73 11.54 -8.29 5.87
CA HIS A 73 10.85 -8.19 7.15
C HIS A 73 11.40 -7.04 8.01
N PRO A 74 12.73 -6.84 8.14
CA PRO A 74 13.28 -5.65 8.80
C PRO A 74 12.76 -4.34 8.21
N SER A 75 12.60 -4.24 6.87
CA SER A 75 12.05 -3.03 6.24
C SER A 75 10.62 -2.71 6.66
N LYS A 76 9.84 -3.74 7.04
CA LYS A 76 8.46 -3.54 7.55
C LYS A 76 8.42 -2.77 8.85
N VAL A 77 9.49 -2.79 9.66
CA VAL A 77 9.59 -1.98 10.88
C VAL A 77 9.60 -0.50 10.50
N MET A 78 10.46 -0.09 9.57
CA MET A 78 10.49 1.30 9.08
C MET A 78 9.18 1.69 8.40
N LEU A 79 8.61 0.81 7.58
CA LEU A 79 7.30 1.05 6.94
C LEU A 79 6.18 1.24 7.98
N LYS A 80 6.23 0.52 9.10
CA LYS A 80 5.27 0.68 10.20
C LYS A 80 5.44 2.02 10.91
N ILE A 81 6.69 2.46 11.13
CA ILE A 81 6.98 3.79 11.70
C ILE A 81 6.42 4.89 10.79
N ILE A 82 6.67 4.79 9.48
CA ILE A 82 6.13 5.73 8.49
C ILE A 82 4.59 5.70 8.51
N LEU A 83 3.98 4.52 8.51
CA LEU A 83 2.53 4.35 8.55
C LEU A 83 1.92 5.01 9.79
N ASN A 84 2.52 4.79 10.95
CA ASN A 84 2.03 5.37 12.22
C ASN A 84 2.07 6.91 12.21
N ARG A 85 2.99 7.51 11.44
CA ARG A 85 3.08 8.97 11.25
C ARG A 85 2.16 9.49 10.15
N LEU A 86 1.95 8.69 9.08
CA LEU A 86 1.11 9.06 7.95
C LEU A 86 -0.38 8.93 8.29
N LYS A 87 -0.76 7.86 8.98
CA LYS A 87 -2.16 7.51 9.23
C LYS A 87 -2.96 8.63 9.91
N PRO A 88 -2.49 9.30 10.99
CA PRO A 88 -3.24 10.39 11.61
C PRO A 88 -3.44 11.60 10.70
N GLN A 89 -2.51 11.85 9.77
CA GLN A 89 -2.64 12.92 8.78
C GLN A 89 -3.63 12.51 7.67
N ALA A 90 -3.57 11.27 7.21
CA ALA A 90 -4.48 10.72 6.21
C ALA A 90 -5.94 10.69 6.69
N GLU A 91 -6.19 10.31 7.94
CA GLU A 91 -7.54 10.26 8.51
C GLU A 91 -8.24 11.63 8.56
N LYS A 92 -7.49 12.73 8.58
CA LYS A 92 -8.04 14.09 8.50
C LYS A 92 -8.42 14.52 7.08
N ILE A 93 -7.91 13.81 6.08
CA ILE A 93 -8.06 14.13 4.66
C ILE A 93 -9.18 13.32 4.05
N ILE A 94 -9.21 12.02 4.37
CA ILE A 94 -10.09 11.02 3.78
C ILE A 94 -11.53 11.30 4.21
N ALA A 95 -12.43 11.39 3.23
CA ALA A 95 -13.85 11.61 3.44
C ALA A 95 -14.47 10.56 4.36
N GLU A 96 -15.54 10.93 5.04
CA GLU A 96 -16.17 10.05 6.02
C GLU A 96 -16.80 8.82 5.38
N GLU A 97 -17.27 8.95 4.16
CA GLU A 97 -17.89 7.91 3.35
C GLU A 97 -16.91 6.83 2.90
N GLN A 98 -15.61 7.14 2.87
CA GLN A 98 -14.57 6.18 2.49
C GLN A 98 -14.39 5.13 3.59
N ALA A 99 -14.95 3.94 3.39
CA ALA A 99 -14.84 2.85 4.35
C ALA A 99 -13.66 1.90 4.09
N GLY A 100 -13.21 1.78 2.84
CA GLY A 100 -12.15 0.85 2.46
C GLY A 100 -10.83 1.12 3.17
N PHE A 101 -10.24 0.07 3.77
CA PHE A 101 -8.94 0.11 4.44
C PHE A 101 -8.84 1.07 5.64
N ARG A 102 -9.96 1.46 6.23
CA ARG A 102 -10.01 2.29 7.45
C ARG A 102 -10.41 1.45 8.67
N ALA A 103 -9.78 1.71 9.80
CA ALA A 103 -10.15 1.06 11.06
C ALA A 103 -11.49 1.61 11.55
N GLY A 104 -12.34 0.73 12.07
CA GLY A 104 -13.68 1.09 12.56
C GLY A 104 -14.70 1.39 11.46
N ARG A 105 -14.38 1.16 10.20
CA ARG A 105 -15.30 1.26 9.06
C ARG A 105 -15.45 -0.10 8.38
N SER A 106 -16.63 -0.36 7.83
CA SER A 106 -16.98 -1.63 7.20
C SER A 106 -17.66 -1.42 5.86
N THR A 107 -17.35 -2.29 4.90
CA THR A 107 -18.10 -2.35 3.62
C THR A 107 -19.54 -2.81 3.83
N THR A 108 -19.79 -3.62 4.85
CA THR A 108 -21.16 -4.03 5.26
C THR A 108 -21.99 -2.83 5.67
N GLU A 109 -21.40 -1.89 6.43
CA GLU A 109 -22.05 -0.64 6.83
C GLU A 109 -22.42 0.22 5.62
N GLN A 110 -21.51 0.32 4.62
CA GLN A 110 -21.80 1.04 3.38
C GLN A 110 -22.92 0.39 2.57
N THR A 111 -22.95 -0.94 2.51
CA THR A 111 -24.06 -1.67 1.87
C THR A 111 -25.38 -1.41 2.58
N PHE A 112 -25.38 -1.41 3.90
CA PHE A 112 -26.57 -1.11 4.71
C PHE A 112 -27.06 0.33 4.47
N ASN A 113 -26.18 1.32 4.44
CA ASN A 113 -26.52 2.70 4.13
C ASN A 113 -27.16 2.84 2.73
N LEU A 114 -26.62 2.10 1.75
CA LEU A 114 -27.21 2.06 0.41
C LEU A 114 -28.62 1.46 0.42
N CYS A 115 -28.85 0.37 1.15
CA CYS A 115 -30.18 -0.23 1.29
C CYS A 115 -31.16 0.75 1.93
N ILE A 116 -30.76 1.46 2.99
CA ILE A 116 -31.63 2.50 3.62
C ILE A 116 -31.98 3.60 2.63
N LEU A 117 -31.02 4.05 1.82
CA LEU A 117 -31.30 5.06 0.78
C LEU A 117 -32.32 4.53 -0.23
N CYS A 118 -32.14 3.31 -0.72
CA CYS A 118 -33.09 2.67 -1.63
C CYS A 118 -34.51 2.61 -1.04
N GLU A 119 -34.64 2.15 0.22
CA GLU A 119 -35.91 2.08 0.91
C GLU A 119 -36.61 3.43 1.02
N LYS A 120 -35.86 4.48 1.39
CA LYS A 120 -36.41 5.86 1.49
C LYS A 120 -36.94 6.36 0.16
N TYR A 121 -36.19 6.18 -0.93
CA TYR A 121 -36.62 6.62 -2.26
C TYR A 121 -37.85 5.87 -2.73
N LEU A 122 -37.91 4.55 -2.47
CA LEU A 122 -39.08 3.70 -2.77
C LEU A 122 -40.31 4.15 -1.98
N GLN A 123 -40.18 4.47 -0.69
CA GLN A 123 -41.29 4.98 0.13
C GLN A 123 -41.87 6.29 -0.40
N HIS A 124 -41.04 7.14 -0.99
CA HIS A 124 -41.46 8.41 -1.57
C HIS A 124 -41.79 8.31 -3.07
N GLN A 125 -41.80 7.10 -3.65
CA GLN A 125 -42.04 6.87 -5.09
C GLN A 125 -41.11 7.72 -5.98
N GLN A 126 -39.85 7.89 -5.56
CA GLN A 126 -38.83 8.64 -6.29
C GLN A 126 -37.80 7.70 -6.91
N ASP A 127 -37.32 8.08 -8.09
CA ASP A 127 -36.26 7.35 -8.77
C ASP A 127 -34.90 7.61 -8.08
N LEU A 128 -34.10 6.54 -7.93
CA LEU A 128 -32.74 6.61 -7.43
C LEU A 128 -31.77 5.98 -8.43
N TYR A 129 -30.84 6.78 -8.93
CA TYR A 129 -29.85 6.34 -9.91
C TYR A 129 -28.53 6.04 -9.22
N HIS A 130 -27.98 4.85 -9.47
CA HIS A 130 -26.70 4.39 -8.90
C HIS A 130 -25.64 4.25 -9.98
N PHE A 131 -24.45 4.79 -9.72
CA PHE A 131 -23.28 4.62 -10.56
C PHE A 131 -22.19 3.87 -9.79
N PHE A 132 -21.80 2.69 -10.28
CA PHE A 132 -20.73 1.87 -9.72
C PHE A 132 -19.47 2.03 -10.57
N ILE A 133 -18.39 2.52 -9.95
CA ILE A 133 -17.10 2.73 -10.62
C ILE A 133 -16.12 1.66 -10.15
N ASP A 134 -15.68 0.78 -11.06
CA ASP A 134 -14.64 -0.21 -10.80
C ASP A 134 -13.32 0.18 -11.48
N PHE A 135 -12.26 0.31 -10.69
CA PHE A 135 -10.95 0.67 -11.21
C PHE A 135 -10.16 -0.56 -11.65
N LYS A 136 -9.96 -0.73 -12.95
CA LYS A 136 -9.12 -1.79 -13.50
C LYS A 136 -7.65 -1.63 -13.05
N LYS A 137 -7.14 -2.59 -12.24
CA LYS A 137 -5.78 -2.59 -11.71
C LYS A 137 -5.43 -1.30 -10.93
N ALA A 138 -6.33 -0.83 -10.06
CA ALA A 138 -6.25 0.44 -9.34
C ALA A 138 -4.85 0.69 -8.72
N PHE A 139 -4.33 -0.27 -7.94
CA PHE A 139 -3.03 -0.16 -7.29
C PHE A 139 -1.84 -0.12 -8.27
N ASP A 140 -1.98 -0.68 -9.46
CA ASP A 140 -0.91 -0.71 -10.46
C ASP A 140 -0.83 0.56 -11.30
N ARG A 141 -1.86 1.42 -11.24
CA ARG A 141 -1.99 2.62 -12.06
C ARG A 141 -1.83 3.94 -11.31
N VAL A 142 -1.51 3.91 -10.03
CA VAL A 142 -1.28 5.14 -9.26
C VAL A 142 -0.07 5.89 -9.83
N TRP A 143 -0.30 7.08 -10.35
CA TRP A 143 0.76 7.93 -10.89
C TRP A 143 1.51 8.61 -9.76
N HIS A 144 2.82 8.33 -9.64
CA HIS A 144 3.65 8.79 -8.53
C HIS A 144 3.72 10.32 -8.44
N ALA A 145 3.88 11.03 -9.57
CA ALA A 145 3.95 12.49 -9.54
C ALA A 145 2.67 13.12 -9.00
N ALA A 146 1.50 12.62 -9.44
CA ALA A 146 0.21 13.08 -8.92
C ALA A 146 0.02 12.71 -7.45
N LEU A 147 0.45 11.53 -7.02
CA LEU A 147 0.41 11.13 -5.61
C LEU A 147 1.21 12.10 -4.73
N TRP A 148 2.45 12.43 -5.11
CA TRP A 148 3.28 13.36 -4.33
C TRP A 148 2.71 14.78 -4.33
N ALA A 149 2.12 15.22 -5.44
CA ALA A 149 1.42 16.50 -5.51
C ALA A 149 0.20 16.53 -4.58
N THR A 150 -0.61 15.48 -4.59
CA THR A 150 -1.78 15.33 -3.72
C THR A 150 -1.38 15.34 -2.23
N MET A 151 -0.36 14.57 -1.85
CA MET A 151 0.14 14.55 -0.48
C MET A 151 0.62 15.94 -0.01
N LYS A 152 1.31 16.69 -0.88
CA LYS A 152 1.75 18.07 -0.58
C LYS A 152 0.56 19.02 -0.42
N MET A 153 -0.42 18.93 -1.31
CA MET A 153 -1.62 19.77 -1.28
C MET A 153 -2.41 19.59 0.03
N TYR A 154 -2.42 18.38 0.58
CA TYR A 154 -3.04 18.08 1.86
C TYR A 154 -2.12 18.35 3.07
N ASN A 155 -1.04 19.10 2.89
CA ASN A 155 -0.09 19.48 3.95
C ASN A 155 0.50 18.29 4.72
N ILE A 156 0.67 17.13 4.05
CA ILE A 156 1.43 16.02 4.62
C ILE A 156 2.90 16.45 4.73
N SER A 157 3.53 16.16 5.88
CA SER A 157 4.91 16.56 6.17
C SER A 157 5.86 16.27 5.01
N THR A 158 6.61 17.29 4.59
CA THR A 158 7.57 17.21 3.46
C THR A 158 8.61 16.11 3.69
N ASN A 159 9.11 15.95 4.93
CA ASN A 159 10.06 14.89 5.25
C ASN A 159 9.43 13.51 5.06
N LEU A 160 8.19 13.32 5.49
CA LEU A 160 7.46 12.06 5.33
C LEU A 160 7.27 11.72 3.85
N ILE A 161 6.87 12.70 3.03
CA ILE A 161 6.74 12.54 1.59
C ILE A 161 8.08 12.18 0.97
N GLN A 162 9.18 12.85 1.37
CA GLN A 162 10.50 12.62 0.80
C GLN A 162 11.03 11.21 1.11
N VAL A 163 10.88 10.73 2.33
CA VAL A 163 11.28 9.38 2.72
C VAL A 163 10.52 8.34 1.91
N ILE A 164 9.20 8.50 1.74
CA ILE A 164 8.38 7.60 0.92
C ILE A 164 8.79 7.68 -0.55
N LYS A 165 8.95 8.88 -1.09
CA LYS A 165 9.37 9.12 -2.48
C LYS A 165 10.70 8.45 -2.78
N ASN A 166 11.68 8.55 -1.88
CA ASN A 166 12.99 7.93 -2.03
C ASN A 166 12.90 6.40 -2.06
N LEU A 167 12.02 5.80 -1.24
CA LEU A 167 11.72 4.37 -1.30
C LEU A 167 11.23 3.97 -2.69
N TYR A 168 10.28 4.72 -3.25
CA TYR A 168 9.69 4.41 -4.56
C TYR A 168 10.68 4.63 -5.70
N ASN A 169 11.49 5.68 -5.65
CA ASN A 169 12.49 5.99 -6.67
C ASN A 169 13.61 4.94 -6.75
N LYS A 170 13.98 4.33 -5.62
CA LYS A 170 14.99 3.25 -5.55
C LYS A 170 14.39 1.85 -5.70
N ALA A 171 13.04 1.73 -5.73
CA ALA A 171 12.38 0.43 -5.74
C ALA A 171 12.64 -0.35 -7.02
N THR A 172 13.14 -1.58 -6.88
CA THR A 172 13.28 -2.55 -7.95
C THR A 172 12.51 -3.83 -7.61
N ARG A 173 12.13 -4.57 -8.64
CA ARG A 173 11.35 -5.80 -8.54
C ARG A 173 11.98 -6.87 -9.41
N ALA A 174 11.89 -8.13 -8.98
CA ALA A 174 12.22 -9.28 -9.81
C ALA A 174 11.10 -10.32 -9.67
N VAL A 175 10.74 -10.97 -10.75
CA VAL A 175 9.73 -12.04 -10.72
C VAL A 175 10.38 -13.31 -10.22
N LEU A 176 9.72 -14.02 -9.33
CA LEU A 176 10.14 -15.33 -8.82
C LEU A 176 9.19 -16.40 -9.37
N VAL A 177 9.73 -17.31 -10.17
CA VAL A 177 8.99 -18.45 -10.75
C VAL A 177 9.77 -19.71 -10.47
N ASN A 178 9.16 -20.72 -9.88
CA ASN A 178 9.78 -22.01 -9.56
C ASN A 178 11.15 -21.86 -8.87
N SER A 179 11.24 -21.00 -7.87
CA SER A 179 12.47 -20.67 -7.14
C SER A 179 13.58 -20.01 -7.99
N SER A 180 13.34 -19.75 -9.26
CA SER A 180 14.25 -19.00 -10.13
C SER A 180 13.85 -17.52 -10.16
N ARG A 181 14.85 -16.65 -9.95
CA ARG A 181 14.67 -15.20 -9.98
C ARG A 181 15.03 -14.67 -11.35
N GLY A 182 14.11 -13.94 -11.97
CA GLY A 182 14.37 -13.16 -13.17
C GLY A 182 15.14 -11.86 -12.92
N ASP A 183 15.31 -11.06 -13.95
CA ASP A 183 16.04 -9.80 -13.90
C ASP A 183 15.32 -8.73 -13.08
N TRP A 184 16.10 -7.80 -12.53
CA TRP A 184 15.60 -6.64 -11.79
C TRP A 184 15.07 -5.58 -12.74
N PHE A 185 13.85 -5.12 -12.49
CA PHE A 185 13.24 -4.04 -13.25
C PHE A 185 12.68 -2.95 -12.32
N ARG A 186 12.58 -1.73 -12.83
CA ARG A 186 11.92 -0.61 -12.15
C ARG A 186 10.49 -0.46 -12.62
N LYS A 187 9.65 0.02 -11.73
CA LYS A 187 8.26 0.40 -12.04
C LYS A 187 8.04 1.85 -11.63
N THR A 188 7.68 2.69 -12.60
CA THR A 188 7.50 4.14 -12.42
C THR A 188 6.07 4.54 -12.02
N VAL A 189 5.14 3.58 -12.06
CA VAL A 189 3.73 3.77 -11.71
C VAL A 189 3.26 2.67 -10.76
N GLY A 190 2.21 2.94 -10.02
CA GLY A 190 1.58 2.00 -9.10
C GLY A 190 2.28 1.87 -7.75
N VAL A 191 1.53 1.37 -6.79
CA VAL A 191 2.01 1.16 -5.42
C VAL A 191 2.49 -0.27 -5.21
N ARG A 192 3.36 -0.49 -4.20
CA ARG A 192 3.94 -1.81 -3.91
C ARG A 192 2.90 -2.69 -3.24
N GLN A 193 2.34 -3.67 -3.98
CA GLN A 193 1.43 -4.66 -3.40
C GLN A 193 2.17 -5.48 -2.32
N GLY A 194 1.58 -5.59 -1.13
CA GLY A 194 2.21 -6.20 0.06
C GLY A 194 2.97 -5.20 0.95
N CYS A 195 3.09 -3.94 0.56
CA CYS A 195 3.61 -2.87 1.42
C CYS A 195 2.54 -2.40 2.43
N LEU A 196 2.95 -2.18 3.68
CA LEU A 196 2.06 -1.68 4.74
C LEU A 196 1.45 -0.30 4.44
N LEU A 197 2.15 0.52 3.65
CA LEU A 197 1.71 1.88 3.31
C LEU A 197 0.63 1.90 2.22
N LEU A 198 0.52 0.81 1.43
CA LEU A 198 -0.31 0.76 0.24
C LEU A 198 -1.75 1.23 0.46
N PRO A 199 -2.49 0.70 1.47
CA PRO A 199 -3.89 1.09 1.65
C PRO A 199 -4.06 2.58 1.94
N THR A 200 -3.23 3.13 2.84
CA THR A 200 -3.31 4.54 3.24
C THR A 200 -2.91 5.48 2.09
N ILE A 201 -1.82 5.17 1.39
CA ILE A 201 -1.38 5.96 0.23
C ILE A 201 -2.42 5.91 -0.89
N PHE A 202 -3.02 4.73 -1.11
CA PHE A 202 -4.07 4.57 -2.10
C PHE A 202 -5.31 5.38 -1.74
N ASN A 203 -5.75 5.40 -0.50
CA ASN A 203 -6.92 6.20 -0.10
C ASN A 203 -6.69 7.72 -0.26
N ILE A 204 -5.48 8.21 -0.01
CA ILE A 204 -5.14 9.64 -0.22
C ILE A 204 -5.23 10.03 -1.70
N PHE A 205 -4.84 9.13 -2.61
CA PHE A 205 -4.71 9.45 -4.04
C PHE A 205 -6.05 9.76 -4.74
N PRO A 206 -7.11 8.91 -4.64
CA PRO A 206 -8.40 9.18 -5.27
C PRO A 206 -9.22 10.25 -4.54
N GLU A 207 -8.91 10.56 -3.28
CA GLU A 207 -9.66 11.53 -2.48
C GLU A 207 -9.81 12.89 -3.17
N ARG A 208 -8.75 13.33 -3.86
CA ARG A 208 -8.80 14.56 -4.64
C ARG A 208 -9.77 14.45 -5.82
N ILE A 209 -9.77 13.30 -6.50
CA ILE A 209 -10.64 13.07 -7.66
C ILE A 209 -12.11 13.07 -7.22
N ILE A 210 -12.39 12.36 -6.12
CA ILE A 210 -13.76 12.24 -5.58
C ILE A 210 -14.30 13.60 -5.11
N LYS A 211 -13.46 14.44 -4.50
CA LYS A 211 -13.87 15.79 -4.05
C LYS A 211 -14.06 16.81 -5.18
N THR A 212 -13.66 16.47 -6.40
CA THR A 212 -13.83 17.34 -7.58
C THR A 212 -15.01 16.92 -8.46
N LEU A 213 -15.60 15.75 -8.18
CA LEU A 213 -16.84 15.26 -8.79
C LEU A 213 -18.07 15.78 -8.04
#